data_ddbbce6fbecd3c5c76be7062d3e269e7
#
_entry.id   ddbbce6fbecd3c5c76be7062d3e269e7
#
_cell.length_a   1.000
_cell.length_b   1.000
_cell.length_c   1.000
_cell.angle_alpha   90.00
_cell.angle_beta   90.00
_cell.angle_gamma   90.00
#
_symmetry.space_group_name_H-M   'P 1'
#
loop_
_entity.id
_entity.type
_entity.pdbx_description
1 polymer ?
#
loop_
_entity_poly.entity_id
_entity_poly.type
_entity_poly.pdbx_seq_one_letter_code
_entity_poly.pdbx_strand_id
1 'polypeptide(L)'
;LFEVDSAGKDGVICLVDSATGSRTQQALDDLQGVADQTDVHIVRAGGYFEDIGFAIYPVRIAEASEDELFEELVQDATDQRWGAFGEIGSSLEMRPDERKVHRAIGRAHVETGLPIFTHTPHESCPSCAMDQMDVMESVGVDFGHLVIGHMSTIKQEDDPIGTHSAIARRGAFVGLDTVGHEMSRSQIPATQKVRMVQDLLDAGFEDHIV
;
A
#
# COMPACT_ATOMS: atom_id res chain seq x y z
N LEU A 1 -4.54 -11.64 17.85
CA LEU A 1 -3.48 -11.55 18.86
C LEU A 1 -2.37 -12.59 18.65
N PHE A 2 -2.71 -13.91 18.54
CA PHE A 2 -1.70 -14.97 18.39
C PHE A 2 -0.72 -14.71 17.24
N GLU A 3 -1.20 -14.31 16.07
CA GLU A 3 -0.36 -14.01 14.88
C GLU A 3 0.54 -12.78 15.14
N VAL A 4 0.00 -11.74 15.78
CA VAL A 4 0.75 -10.53 16.11
C VAL A 4 1.88 -10.84 17.10
N ASP A 5 1.59 -11.63 18.13
CA ASP A 5 2.61 -12.05 19.10
C ASP A 5 3.67 -12.97 18.48
N SER A 6 3.27 -13.79 17.50
CA SER A 6 4.20 -14.63 16.74
C SER A 6 5.15 -13.75 15.92
N ALA A 7 4.60 -12.78 15.19
CA ALA A 7 5.40 -11.80 14.42
C ALA A 7 6.36 -11.03 15.34
N GLY A 8 5.91 -10.61 16.52
CA GLY A 8 6.75 -9.93 17.52
C GLY A 8 7.93 -10.79 17.99
N LYS A 9 7.74 -12.11 18.17
CA LYS A 9 8.82 -13.05 18.50
C LYS A 9 9.84 -13.20 17.38
N ASP A 10 9.40 -13.02 16.13
CA ASP A 10 10.26 -13.04 14.95
C ASP A 10 10.92 -11.67 14.68
N GLY A 11 10.74 -10.70 15.56
CA GLY A 11 11.40 -9.39 15.52
C GLY A 11 10.58 -8.27 14.87
N VAL A 12 9.32 -8.50 14.54
CA VAL A 12 8.43 -7.44 14.04
C VAL A 12 8.05 -6.53 15.20
N ILE A 13 8.39 -5.25 15.10
CA ILE A 13 8.10 -4.25 16.13
C ILE A 13 6.91 -3.36 15.82
N CYS A 14 6.47 -3.33 14.55
CA CYS A 14 5.35 -2.52 14.10
C CYS A 14 4.61 -3.20 12.95
N LEU A 15 3.30 -3.13 12.97
CA LEU A 15 2.42 -3.57 11.90
C LEU A 15 1.55 -2.40 11.44
N VAL A 16 1.42 -2.22 10.12
CA VAL A 16 0.47 -1.29 9.54
C VAL A 16 -0.79 -2.06 9.15
N ASP A 17 -1.90 -1.73 9.79
CA ASP A 17 -3.21 -2.27 9.44
C ASP A 17 -3.80 -1.45 8.29
N SER A 18 -3.58 -1.92 7.08
CA SER A 18 -3.93 -1.26 5.82
C SER A 18 -5.37 -1.49 5.37
N ALA A 19 -6.24 -2.04 6.22
CA ALA A 19 -7.64 -2.23 5.88
C ALA A 19 -8.36 -0.88 5.77
N THR A 20 -8.63 -0.48 4.54
CA THR A 20 -9.35 0.74 4.17
C THR A 20 -10.87 0.54 4.16
N GLY A 21 -11.59 1.65 4.17
CA GLY A 21 -13.06 1.67 4.17
C GLY A 21 -13.67 1.83 5.57
N SER A 22 -15.00 1.85 5.59
CA SER A 22 -15.74 2.05 6.85
C SER A 22 -15.60 0.85 7.76
N ARG A 23 -14.99 1.06 8.92
CA ARG A 23 -14.93 0.04 9.98
C ARG A 23 -16.11 0.21 10.92
N THR A 24 -16.66 -0.91 11.39
CA THR A 24 -17.61 -0.88 12.49
C THR A 24 -16.89 -0.51 13.80
N GLN A 25 -17.62 0.09 14.74
CA GLN A 25 -17.08 0.36 16.08
C GLN A 25 -16.50 -0.90 16.72
N GLN A 26 -17.18 -2.04 16.56
CA GLN A 26 -16.70 -3.33 17.08
C GLN A 26 -15.32 -3.70 16.50
N ALA A 27 -15.11 -3.52 15.19
CA ALA A 27 -13.81 -3.81 14.58
C ALA A 27 -12.69 -2.89 15.11
N LEU A 28 -13.02 -1.65 15.43
CA LEU A 28 -12.07 -0.72 16.06
C LEU A 28 -11.76 -1.11 17.52
N ASP A 29 -12.76 -1.50 18.27
CA ASP A 29 -12.62 -1.99 19.65
C ASP A 29 -11.80 -3.28 19.69
N ASP A 30 -12.03 -4.19 18.75
CA ASP A 30 -11.26 -5.44 18.61
C ASP A 30 -9.78 -5.15 18.28
N LEU A 31 -9.51 -4.21 17.35
CA LEU A 31 -8.14 -3.78 17.00
C LEU A 31 -7.44 -3.17 18.22
N GLN A 32 -8.12 -2.28 18.94
CA GLN A 32 -7.60 -1.72 20.20
C GLN A 32 -7.32 -2.81 21.22
N GLY A 33 -8.24 -3.77 21.35
CA GLY A 33 -8.05 -4.90 22.26
C GLY A 33 -6.86 -5.79 21.90
N VAL A 34 -6.49 -5.90 20.63
CA VAL A 34 -5.23 -6.55 20.19
C VAL A 34 -4.04 -5.69 20.57
N ALA A 35 -4.08 -4.39 20.24
CA ALA A 35 -2.98 -3.46 20.53
C ALA A 35 -2.64 -3.38 22.03
N ASP A 36 -3.65 -3.43 22.89
CA ASP A 36 -3.48 -3.39 24.36
C ASP A 36 -2.84 -4.66 24.94
N GLN A 37 -2.74 -5.73 24.17
CA GLN A 37 -2.27 -7.05 24.64
C GLN A 37 -0.96 -7.50 23.99
N THR A 38 -0.31 -6.65 23.20
CA THR A 38 0.94 -6.97 22.51
C THR A 38 1.95 -5.83 22.63
N ASP A 39 3.23 -6.18 22.57
CA ASP A 39 4.32 -5.20 22.48
C ASP A 39 4.58 -4.72 21.04
N VAL A 40 3.89 -5.29 20.06
CA VAL A 40 3.98 -4.86 18.65
C VAL A 40 3.12 -3.62 18.44
N HIS A 41 3.72 -2.55 17.95
CA HIS A 41 2.97 -1.34 17.61
C HIS A 41 2.03 -1.60 16.45
N ILE A 42 0.79 -1.12 16.54
CA ILE A 42 -0.19 -1.22 15.46
C ILE A 42 -0.51 0.18 14.96
N VAL A 43 -0.18 0.43 13.70
CA VAL A 43 -0.51 1.67 13.00
C VAL A 43 -1.76 1.44 12.16
N ARG A 44 -2.77 2.23 12.40
CA ARG A 44 -4.01 2.17 11.62
C ARG A 44 -3.87 3.03 10.37
N ALA A 45 -4.12 2.46 9.20
CA ALA A 45 -4.28 3.19 7.97
C ALA A 45 -5.75 3.45 7.64
N GLY A 46 -5.98 4.36 6.70
CA GLY A 46 -7.29 4.68 6.18
C GLY A 46 -7.22 5.22 4.75
N GLY A 47 -8.38 5.46 4.17
CA GLY A 47 -8.50 5.94 2.79
C GLY A 47 -9.60 5.22 2.02
N TYR A 48 -9.48 5.22 0.69
CA TYR A 48 -10.46 4.60 -0.19
C TYR A 48 -9.87 3.40 -0.90
N PHE A 49 -10.59 2.28 -0.87
CA PHE A 49 -10.23 1.08 -1.58
C PHE A 49 -11.32 0.71 -2.60
N GLU A 50 -10.91 0.14 -3.71
CA GLU A 50 -11.82 -0.42 -4.69
C GLU A 50 -12.58 -1.63 -4.11
N ASP A 51 -13.79 -1.89 -4.58
CA ASP A 51 -14.42 -3.16 -4.32
C ASP A 51 -13.62 -4.26 -5.04
N ILE A 52 -12.93 -5.08 -4.26
CA ILE A 52 -12.05 -6.16 -4.75
C ILE A 52 -12.75 -7.09 -5.74
N GLY A 53 -14.08 -7.24 -5.62
CA GLY A 53 -14.87 -8.09 -6.51
C GLY A 53 -15.07 -7.52 -7.90
N PHE A 54 -15.02 -6.20 -8.05
CA PHE A 54 -15.42 -5.50 -9.27
C PHE A 54 -14.35 -4.52 -9.78
N ALA A 55 -13.28 -4.28 -9.02
CA ALA A 55 -12.24 -3.29 -9.31
C ALA A 55 -12.84 -1.90 -9.65
N ILE A 56 -13.83 -1.47 -8.87
CA ILE A 56 -14.49 -0.16 -9.01
C ILE A 56 -14.67 0.49 -7.64
N TYR A 57 -14.51 1.80 -7.59
CA TYR A 57 -14.86 2.54 -6.40
C TYR A 57 -16.37 2.61 -6.19
N PRO A 58 -16.85 2.67 -4.92
CA PRO A 58 -18.25 2.99 -4.65
C PRO A 58 -18.71 4.24 -5.39
N VAL A 59 -19.98 4.28 -5.82
CA VAL A 59 -20.56 5.37 -6.63
C VAL A 59 -20.26 6.74 -6.01
N ARG A 60 -20.39 6.89 -4.69
CA ARG A 60 -20.07 8.14 -3.99
C ARG A 60 -18.63 8.62 -4.27
N ILE A 61 -17.66 7.74 -4.23
CA ILE A 61 -16.25 8.07 -4.48
C ILE A 61 -16.04 8.41 -5.96
N ALA A 62 -16.66 7.64 -6.85
CA ALA A 62 -16.57 7.90 -8.29
C ALA A 62 -17.18 9.26 -8.68
N GLU A 63 -18.28 9.68 -8.05
CA GLU A 63 -18.97 10.92 -8.33
C GLU A 63 -18.38 12.14 -7.63
N ALA A 64 -17.74 11.99 -6.46
CA ALA A 64 -17.12 13.08 -5.73
C ALA A 64 -15.99 13.74 -6.55
N SER A 65 -15.81 15.04 -6.37
CA SER A 65 -14.67 15.77 -6.92
C SER A 65 -13.36 15.41 -6.20
N GLU A 66 -12.22 15.71 -6.80
CA GLU A 66 -10.90 15.53 -6.16
C GLU A 66 -10.79 16.37 -4.88
N ASP A 67 -11.33 17.59 -4.87
CA ASP A 67 -11.28 18.47 -3.69
C ASP A 67 -12.13 17.94 -2.54
N GLU A 68 -13.33 17.43 -2.80
CA GLU A 68 -14.18 16.82 -1.77
C GLU A 68 -13.50 15.59 -1.16
N LEU A 69 -12.86 14.73 -1.98
CA LEU A 69 -12.12 13.57 -1.49
C LEU A 69 -10.89 13.99 -0.67
N PHE A 70 -10.16 14.99 -1.11
CA PHE A 70 -9.01 15.54 -0.39
C PHE A 70 -9.41 16.07 0.99
N GLU A 71 -10.43 16.93 1.06
CA GLU A 71 -10.91 17.52 2.32
C GLU A 71 -11.37 16.42 3.30
N GLU A 72 -12.11 15.44 2.81
CA GLU A 72 -12.57 14.30 3.62
C GLU A 72 -11.39 13.46 4.13
N LEU A 73 -10.39 13.15 3.29
CA LEU A 73 -9.22 12.38 3.70
C LEU A 73 -8.42 13.06 4.81
N VAL A 74 -8.20 14.37 4.71
CA VAL A 74 -7.49 15.13 5.74
C VAL A 74 -8.28 15.17 7.05
N GLN A 75 -9.61 15.38 6.96
CA GLN A 75 -10.48 15.39 8.12
C GLN A 75 -10.54 14.02 8.80
N ASP A 76 -10.76 12.96 8.02
CA ASP A 76 -10.83 11.59 8.53
C ASP A 76 -9.50 11.12 9.14
N ALA A 77 -8.38 11.45 8.51
CA ALA A 77 -7.05 11.15 9.04
C ALA A 77 -6.85 11.72 10.44
N THR A 78 -7.33 12.96 10.66
CA THR A 78 -7.27 13.63 11.95
C THR A 78 -8.24 13.03 12.96
N ASP A 79 -9.52 12.94 12.61
CA ASP A 79 -10.60 12.52 13.51
C ASP A 79 -10.46 11.05 13.92
N GLN A 80 -10.02 10.21 12.99
CA GLN A 80 -9.86 8.79 13.18
C GLN A 80 -8.43 8.39 13.57
N ARG A 81 -7.51 9.38 13.67
CA ARG A 81 -6.11 9.19 14.09
C ARG A 81 -5.38 8.15 13.22
N TRP A 82 -5.47 8.29 11.89
CA TRP A 82 -4.70 7.45 11.00
C TRP A 82 -3.20 7.75 11.09
N GLY A 83 -2.38 6.72 10.98
CA GLY A 83 -0.93 6.85 10.88
C GLY A 83 -0.41 6.64 9.46
N ALA A 84 -1.30 6.30 8.51
CA ALA A 84 -0.96 6.12 7.11
C ALA A 84 -2.21 6.25 6.23
N PHE A 85 -2.01 6.51 4.93
CA PHE A 85 -3.02 6.31 3.89
C PHE A 85 -2.78 4.96 3.22
N GLY A 86 -3.81 4.17 3.05
CA GLY A 86 -3.71 2.91 2.33
C GLY A 86 -4.47 1.76 3.00
N GLU A 87 -4.62 0.76 2.26
CA GLU A 87 -4.06 0.44 0.94
C GLU A 87 -4.91 1.09 -0.18
N ILE A 88 -4.27 1.71 -1.20
CA ILE A 88 -4.95 2.43 -2.28
C ILE A 88 -4.76 1.66 -3.59
N GLY A 89 -5.86 1.14 -4.13
CA GLY A 89 -5.85 0.26 -5.28
C GLY A 89 -5.93 0.95 -6.65
N SER A 90 -5.38 0.28 -7.66
CA SER A 90 -5.61 0.59 -9.06
C SER A 90 -5.77 -0.67 -9.91
N SER A 91 -6.52 -0.54 -11.01
CA SER A 91 -6.64 -1.56 -12.04
C SER A 91 -5.37 -1.68 -12.89
N LEU A 92 -5.29 -2.73 -13.74
CA LEU A 92 -4.22 -2.91 -14.74
C LEU A 92 -4.07 -1.68 -15.65
N GLU A 93 -5.19 -1.09 -16.05
CA GLU A 93 -5.25 0.21 -16.71
C GLU A 93 -5.94 1.19 -15.75
N MET A 94 -5.16 2.11 -15.19
CA MET A 94 -5.66 3.05 -14.19
C MET A 94 -6.75 3.96 -14.78
N ARG A 95 -7.95 3.84 -14.23
CA ARG A 95 -9.15 4.58 -14.68
C ARG A 95 -9.14 6.04 -14.19
N PRO A 96 -9.97 6.90 -14.77
CA PRO A 96 -10.05 8.32 -14.35
C PRO A 96 -10.43 8.51 -12.87
N ASP A 97 -11.31 7.69 -12.32
CA ASP A 97 -11.70 7.73 -10.92
C ASP A 97 -10.56 7.26 -9.99
N GLU A 98 -9.80 6.24 -10.39
CA GLU A 98 -8.62 5.77 -9.68
C GLU A 98 -7.52 6.85 -9.66
N ARG A 99 -7.26 7.49 -10.81
CA ARG A 99 -6.31 8.63 -10.87
C ARG A 99 -6.74 9.77 -9.97
N LYS A 100 -8.03 10.10 -9.95
CA LYS A 100 -8.60 11.12 -9.06
C LYS A 100 -8.36 10.79 -7.59
N VAL A 101 -8.63 9.55 -7.17
CA VAL A 101 -8.40 9.08 -5.79
C VAL A 101 -6.92 9.14 -5.43
N HIS A 102 -6.03 8.64 -6.29
CA HIS A 102 -4.58 8.70 -6.06
C HIS A 102 -4.09 10.15 -5.92
N ARG A 103 -4.61 11.08 -6.74
CA ARG A 103 -4.28 12.52 -6.62
C ARG A 103 -4.79 13.11 -5.30
N ALA A 104 -6.03 12.81 -4.92
CA ALA A 104 -6.61 13.29 -3.66
C ALA A 104 -5.79 12.81 -2.45
N ILE A 105 -5.39 11.54 -2.44
CA ILE A 105 -4.55 10.95 -1.39
C ILE A 105 -3.13 11.54 -1.42
N GLY A 106 -2.54 11.72 -2.59
CA GLY A 106 -1.24 12.39 -2.71
C GLY A 106 -1.25 13.81 -2.15
N ARG A 107 -2.31 14.58 -2.41
CA ARG A 107 -2.51 15.91 -1.82
C ARG A 107 -2.70 15.84 -0.31
N ALA A 108 -3.47 14.86 0.18
CA ALA A 108 -3.65 14.64 1.62
C ALA A 108 -2.33 14.27 2.32
N HIS A 109 -1.47 13.47 1.65
CA HIS A 109 -0.10 13.23 2.12
C HIS A 109 0.71 14.52 2.25
N VAL A 110 0.70 15.37 1.21
CA VAL A 110 1.43 16.65 1.23
C VAL A 110 0.96 17.54 2.39
N GLU A 111 -0.33 17.53 2.71
CA GLU A 111 -0.91 18.31 3.83
C GLU A 111 -0.59 17.71 5.20
N THR A 112 -0.66 16.38 5.34
CA THR A 112 -0.59 15.70 6.65
C THR A 112 0.78 15.12 6.98
N GLY A 113 1.62 14.85 5.97
CA GLY A 113 2.87 14.11 6.12
C GLY A 113 2.72 12.61 6.32
N LEU A 114 1.50 12.05 6.30
CA LEU A 114 1.26 10.62 6.51
C LEU A 114 1.76 9.80 5.31
N PRO A 115 2.46 8.67 5.53
CA PRO A 115 2.91 7.81 4.45
C PRO A 115 1.75 7.17 3.68
N ILE A 116 2.04 6.75 2.44
CA ILE A 116 1.08 6.13 1.52
C ILE A 116 1.51 4.70 1.23
N PHE A 117 0.55 3.77 1.32
CA PHE A 117 0.68 2.39 0.86
C PHE A 117 -0.25 2.18 -0.34
N THR A 118 0.29 1.80 -1.49
CA THR A 118 -0.52 1.51 -2.67
C THR A 118 -0.74 0.01 -2.86
N HIS A 119 -1.76 -0.32 -3.64
CA HIS A 119 -2.09 -1.66 -4.07
C HIS A 119 -2.03 -1.72 -5.59
N THR A 120 -1.04 -2.42 -6.13
CA THR A 120 -1.06 -2.79 -7.55
C THR A 120 -1.88 -4.07 -7.74
N PRO A 121 -2.42 -4.34 -8.93
CA PRO A 121 -3.11 -5.61 -9.19
C PRO A 121 -2.26 -6.81 -8.79
N HIS A 122 -2.89 -7.86 -8.23
CA HIS A 122 -2.23 -9.13 -7.91
C HIS A 122 -1.84 -9.92 -9.17
N GLU A 123 -1.38 -9.20 -10.18
CA GLU A 123 -0.90 -9.71 -11.46
C GLU A 123 0.44 -9.06 -11.78
N SER A 124 1.21 -9.67 -12.68
CA SER A 124 2.47 -9.08 -13.12
C SER A 124 2.22 -7.85 -13.98
N CYS A 125 2.45 -6.68 -13.41
CA CYS A 125 2.20 -5.39 -14.08
C CYS A 125 3.27 -4.35 -13.70
N PRO A 126 4.46 -4.36 -14.33
CA PRO A 126 5.47 -3.33 -14.11
C PRO A 126 4.98 -1.91 -14.35
N SER A 127 4.16 -1.69 -15.39
CA SER A 127 3.62 -0.37 -15.72
C SER A 127 2.65 0.16 -14.68
N CYS A 128 1.92 -0.71 -13.95
CA CYS A 128 1.00 -0.28 -12.90
C CYS A 128 1.72 0.49 -11.80
N ALA A 129 2.90 0.02 -11.38
CA ALA A 129 3.73 0.69 -10.40
C ALA A 129 4.17 2.08 -10.89
N MET A 130 4.60 2.17 -12.15
CA MET A 130 5.04 3.44 -12.74
C MET A 130 3.88 4.42 -12.89
N ASP A 131 2.71 3.97 -13.34
CA ASP A 131 1.51 4.78 -13.47
C ASP A 131 1.07 5.37 -12.12
N GLN A 132 1.09 4.56 -11.04
CA GLN A 132 0.80 5.05 -9.69
C GLN A 132 1.81 6.13 -9.26
N MET A 133 3.11 5.87 -9.45
CA MET A 133 4.17 6.82 -9.10
C MET A 133 4.04 8.13 -9.87
N ASP A 134 3.76 8.08 -11.18
CA ASP A 134 3.62 9.28 -12.02
C ASP A 134 2.44 10.14 -11.58
N VAL A 135 1.32 9.51 -11.20
CA VAL A 135 0.16 10.22 -10.63
C VAL A 135 0.51 10.87 -9.29
N MET A 136 1.19 10.15 -8.40
CA MET A 136 1.61 10.66 -7.09
C MET A 136 2.63 11.80 -7.23
N GLU A 137 3.61 11.68 -8.13
CA GLU A 137 4.59 12.74 -8.43
C GLU A 137 3.91 14.01 -8.93
N SER A 138 2.87 13.89 -9.75
CA SER A 138 2.14 15.03 -10.33
C SER A 138 1.49 15.94 -9.29
N VAL A 139 1.30 15.47 -8.05
CA VAL A 139 0.72 16.22 -6.94
C VAL A 139 1.70 16.48 -5.80
N GLY A 140 2.98 16.13 -6.00
CA GLY A 140 4.06 16.49 -5.09
C GLY A 140 4.30 15.51 -3.93
N VAL A 141 3.91 14.25 -4.07
CA VAL A 141 4.19 13.22 -3.05
C VAL A 141 5.68 13.06 -2.85
N ASP A 142 6.12 13.06 -1.60
CA ASP A 142 7.47 12.66 -1.21
C ASP A 142 7.59 11.13 -1.28
N PHE A 143 8.36 10.65 -2.23
CA PHE A 143 8.56 9.21 -2.43
C PHE A 143 9.26 8.50 -1.27
N GLY A 144 9.99 9.22 -0.42
CA GLY A 144 10.49 8.68 0.85
C GLY A 144 9.39 8.26 1.83
N HIS A 145 8.11 8.52 1.49
CA HIS A 145 6.93 8.13 2.26
C HIS A 145 5.93 7.32 1.43
N LEU A 146 6.36 6.76 0.30
CA LEU A 146 5.51 6.00 -0.62
C LEU A 146 5.96 4.54 -0.70
N VAL A 147 5.06 3.62 -0.41
CA VAL A 147 5.24 2.17 -0.63
C VAL A 147 4.42 1.74 -1.83
N ILE A 148 5.06 1.14 -2.82
CA ILE A 148 4.38 0.48 -3.93
C ILE A 148 4.18 -0.99 -3.55
N GLY A 149 2.93 -1.36 -3.26
CA GLY A 149 2.56 -2.69 -2.79
C GLY A 149 2.53 -3.75 -3.88
N HIS A 150 2.57 -5.01 -3.45
CA HIS A 150 2.46 -6.23 -4.26
C HIS A 150 3.54 -6.41 -5.33
N MET A 151 4.70 -5.82 -5.13
CA MET A 151 5.81 -5.93 -6.10
C MET A 151 6.41 -7.34 -6.18
N SER A 152 6.12 -8.21 -5.23
CA SER A 152 6.45 -9.63 -5.33
C SER A 152 5.58 -10.41 -6.33
N THR A 153 4.61 -9.76 -6.98
CA THR A 153 3.78 -10.38 -8.03
C THR A 153 4.36 -10.25 -9.45
N ILE A 154 5.45 -9.51 -9.63
CA ILE A 154 6.11 -9.34 -10.94
C ILE A 154 6.79 -10.66 -11.34
N LYS A 155 6.43 -11.19 -12.51
CA LYS A 155 6.98 -12.44 -13.03
C LYS A 155 8.40 -12.25 -13.55
N GLN A 156 9.18 -13.34 -13.57
CA GLN A 156 10.58 -13.32 -14.00
C GLN A 156 10.76 -12.82 -15.44
N GLU A 157 9.83 -13.13 -16.33
CA GLU A 157 9.83 -12.65 -17.72
C GLU A 157 9.54 -11.15 -17.86
N ASP A 158 8.98 -10.52 -16.84
CA ASP A 158 8.63 -9.09 -16.81
C ASP A 158 9.68 -8.23 -16.08
N ASP A 159 10.88 -8.76 -15.86
CA ASP A 159 12.03 -8.09 -15.24
C ASP A 159 11.71 -7.48 -13.85
N PRO A 160 11.51 -8.33 -12.82
CA PRO A 160 11.24 -7.84 -11.46
C PRO A 160 12.28 -6.85 -10.95
N ILE A 161 13.57 -7.18 -11.08
CA ILE A 161 14.65 -6.31 -10.56
C ILE A 161 14.72 -4.97 -11.30
N GLY A 162 14.41 -4.93 -12.59
CA GLY A 162 14.31 -3.67 -13.34
C GLY A 162 13.21 -2.78 -12.81
N THR A 163 12.02 -3.35 -12.56
CA THR A 163 10.88 -2.65 -11.97
C THR A 163 11.17 -2.18 -10.55
N HIS A 164 11.66 -3.09 -9.69
CA HIS A 164 11.99 -2.77 -8.29
C HIS A 164 13.08 -1.68 -8.19
N SER A 165 14.12 -1.79 -9.00
CA SER A 165 15.17 -0.77 -9.06
C SER A 165 14.66 0.58 -9.58
N ALA A 166 13.69 0.60 -10.48
CA ALA A 166 13.10 1.85 -10.96
C ALA A 166 12.30 2.54 -9.84
N ILE A 167 11.56 1.78 -9.03
CA ILE A 167 10.84 2.28 -7.85
C ILE A 167 11.84 2.87 -6.84
N ALA A 168 12.84 2.08 -6.45
CA ALA A 168 13.83 2.46 -5.44
C ALA A 168 14.67 3.70 -5.87
N ARG A 169 15.08 3.78 -7.15
CA ARG A 169 15.82 4.95 -7.66
C ARG A 169 15.02 6.23 -7.67
N ARG A 170 13.70 6.16 -7.71
CA ARG A 170 12.80 7.31 -7.53
C ARG A 170 12.59 7.67 -6.05
N GLY A 171 13.13 6.88 -5.12
CA GLY A 171 13.08 7.11 -3.68
C GLY A 171 11.93 6.41 -2.96
N ALA A 172 11.08 5.66 -3.66
CA ALA A 172 9.97 4.92 -3.06
C ALA A 172 10.40 3.54 -2.53
N PHE A 173 9.54 2.92 -1.74
CA PHE A 173 9.75 1.59 -1.20
C PHE A 173 9.07 0.51 -2.05
N VAL A 174 9.73 -0.63 -2.15
CA VAL A 174 9.25 -1.83 -2.86
C VAL A 174 8.56 -2.74 -1.86
N GLY A 175 7.24 -2.84 -1.94
CA GLY A 175 6.44 -3.70 -1.06
C GLY A 175 6.45 -5.16 -1.53
N LEU A 176 7.18 -6.03 -0.83
CA LEU A 176 7.29 -7.47 -1.13
C LEU A 176 6.40 -8.30 -0.18
N ASP A 177 5.15 -7.95 -0.12
CA ASP A 177 4.18 -8.26 0.92
C ASP A 177 3.35 -9.56 0.74
N THR A 178 3.45 -10.25 -0.40
CA THR A 178 2.67 -11.48 -0.66
C THR A 178 3.45 -12.77 -0.37
N VAL A 179 4.46 -12.72 0.49
CA VAL A 179 5.23 -13.90 0.91
C VAL A 179 4.32 -14.87 1.68
N GLY A 180 4.36 -16.17 1.31
CA GLY A 180 3.45 -17.18 1.87
C GLY A 180 2.11 -17.30 1.13
N HIS A 181 1.74 -16.35 0.26
CA HIS A 181 0.54 -16.40 -0.58
C HIS A 181 0.85 -16.99 -1.97
N GLU A 182 1.29 -18.25 -2.02
CA GLU A 182 1.64 -18.91 -3.30
C GLU A 182 0.42 -19.20 -4.18
N MET A 183 -0.77 -19.22 -3.58
CA MET A 183 -2.06 -19.40 -4.26
C MET A 183 -2.60 -18.09 -4.87
N SER A 184 -1.84 -16.99 -4.82
CA SER A 184 -2.22 -15.73 -5.46
C SER A 184 -2.30 -15.88 -6.99
N ARG A 185 -3.00 -14.96 -7.65
CA ARG A 185 -3.14 -14.98 -9.13
C ARG A 185 -1.80 -14.96 -9.87
N SER A 186 -0.76 -14.41 -9.26
CA SER A 186 0.60 -14.39 -9.82
C SER A 186 1.29 -15.76 -9.82
N GLN A 187 0.91 -16.66 -8.90
CA GLN A 187 1.49 -18.01 -8.73
C GLN A 187 3.03 -18.02 -8.62
N ILE A 188 3.62 -16.97 -8.06
CA ILE A 188 5.08 -16.86 -7.90
C ILE A 188 5.48 -17.61 -6.63
N PRO A 189 6.39 -18.59 -6.73
CA PRO A 189 6.82 -19.37 -5.56
C PRO A 189 7.66 -18.53 -4.59
N ALA A 190 7.61 -18.87 -3.30
CA ALA A 190 8.34 -18.16 -2.24
C ALA A 190 9.84 -18.08 -2.52
N THR A 191 10.44 -19.11 -3.12
CA THR A 191 11.86 -19.10 -3.50
C THR A 191 12.22 -18.02 -4.52
N GLN A 192 11.30 -17.66 -5.42
CA GLN A 192 11.50 -16.55 -6.35
C GLN A 192 11.34 -15.20 -5.63
N LYS A 193 10.40 -15.09 -4.70
CA LYS A 193 10.22 -13.86 -3.88
C LYS A 193 11.46 -13.59 -3.02
N VAL A 194 12.04 -14.63 -2.41
CA VAL A 194 13.31 -14.51 -1.68
C VAL A 194 14.44 -14.03 -2.61
N ARG A 195 14.48 -14.49 -3.86
CA ARG A 195 15.45 -14.01 -4.84
C ARG A 195 15.25 -12.54 -5.17
N MET A 196 14.02 -12.05 -5.29
CA MET A 196 13.75 -10.61 -5.51
C MET A 196 14.35 -9.75 -4.39
N VAL A 197 14.24 -10.20 -3.13
CA VAL A 197 14.91 -9.55 -1.99
C VAL A 197 16.43 -9.55 -2.17
N GLN A 198 17.02 -10.70 -2.48
CA GLN A 198 18.47 -10.82 -2.69
C GLN A 198 18.96 -9.92 -3.82
N ASP A 199 18.26 -9.92 -4.95
CA ASP A 199 18.59 -9.08 -6.12
C ASP A 199 18.56 -7.58 -5.78
N LEU A 200 17.61 -7.15 -4.92
CA LEU A 200 17.54 -5.77 -4.43
C LEU A 200 18.71 -5.44 -3.48
N LEU A 201 19.05 -6.35 -2.56
CA LEU A 201 20.21 -6.20 -1.66
C LEU A 201 21.52 -6.11 -2.46
N ASP A 202 21.72 -7.00 -3.44
CA ASP A 202 22.89 -7.00 -4.31
C ASP A 202 23.00 -5.73 -5.17
N ALA A 203 21.86 -5.10 -5.46
CA ALA A 203 21.78 -3.83 -6.17
C ALA A 203 21.96 -2.58 -5.26
N GLY A 204 22.08 -2.76 -3.93
CA GLY A 204 22.29 -1.69 -2.96
C GLY A 204 21.02 -0.91 -2.60
N PHE A 205 19.85 -1.58 -2.61
CA PHE A 205 18.55 -0.99 -2.29
C PHE A 205 17.96 -1.50 -0.97
N GLU A 206 18.79 -1.91 -0.02
CA GLU A 206 18.36 -2.41 1.30
C GLU A 206 17.43 -1.46 2.04
N ASP A 207 17.64 -0.16 1.91
CA ASP A 207 16.83 0.87 2.57
C ASP A 207 15.47 1.13 1.87
N HIS A 208 15.19 0.43 0.77
CA HIS A 208 13.96 0.59 -0.02
C HIS A 208 13.08 -0.67 -0.06
N ILE A 209 13.27 -1.62 0.86
CA ILE A 209 12.50 -2.88 0.93
C ILE A 209 11.58 -2.85 2.14
N VAL A 210 10.29 -3.21 1.92
CA VAL A 210 9.28 -3.41 2.96
C VAL A 210 8.42 -4.62 2.67
#